data_2dcc33ac0955ec53a90bf79f40a51099
#
_entry.id   2dcc33ac0955ec53a90bf79f40a51099
#
_cell.length_a   1.000
_cell.length_b   1.000
_cell.length_c   1.000
_cell.angle_alpha   90.00
_cell.angle_beta   90.00
_cell.angle_gamma   90.00
#
_symmetry.space_group_name_H-M   'P 1'
#
loop_
_entity.id
_entity.type
_entity.pdbx_description
1 polymer ?
#
loop_
_entity_poly.entity_id
_entity_poly.type
_entity_poly.pdbx_seq_one_letter_code
_entity_poly.pdbx_strand_id
1 'polypeptide(L)'
;MADFRLMQDLAQDAKTKMVLLVLDGLGGLPQTPGGPTELESAARPNLNRLAREGTLGQSLPVGYGITPGSGPGHLSLFGYDPLRFDIGRGVLEAFGIGVEVGEKDVAARGNFCTVDPAGLISDRRAGRIATETARPLVEKLATIRLPGVTTEVRPVKEHRFVVVFRGEGLSAELSETDPQRTGAAPLPVRALVAQAARTAELFNQWIAQAHKLLADDRPANMITLRGFSGDPRLPKFGDIFKVRPACVAVYPMYRGVAKLVGMTTISFEGDTPGDEFAAVARAWKDYDYFFVHIKPTDSRGEDGNFEAKVKAIEAVDQALPALLQLAPDVLVVTGDHSTPAVMKTHSFHPCPVLLWAPATVRADEETTFGERACMRGGLGTFAASEIMTLMMAHANRLAKYGA
;
A
#
# COMPACT_ATOMS: atom_id res chain seq x y z
N MET A 1 -20.85 -2.81 -1.08
CA MET A 1 -19.89 -1.69 -1.22
C MET A 1 -20.59 -0.42 -0.81
N ALA A 2 -20.05 0.29 0.19
CA ALA A 2 -20.62 1.57 0.60
C ALA A 2 -20.47 2.59 -0.53
N ASP A 3 -21.58 3.16 -0.98
CA ASP A 3 -21.58 4.31 -1.87
C ASP A 3 -21.05 5.51 -1.09
N PHE A 4 -20.04 6.22 -1.62
CA PHE A 4 -19.46 7.39 -0.96
C PHE A 4 -20.49 8.48 -0.70
N ARG A 5 -21.45 8.65 -1.60
CA ARG A 5 -22.55 9.59 -1.40
C ARG A 5 -23.42 9.19 -0.21
N LEU A 6 -23.75 7.90 -0.11
CA LEU A 6 -24.48 7.39 1.06
C LEU A 6 -23.69 7.61 2.35
N MET A 7 -22.37 7.35 2.32
CA MET A 7 -21.52 7.58 3.50
C MET A 7 -21.48 9.06 3.89
N GLN A 8 -21.32 9.98 2.94
CA GLN A 8 -21.35 11.42 3.19
C GLN A 8 -22.69 11.88 3.77
N ASP A 9 -23.79 11.33 3.27
CA ASP A 9 -25.15 11.67 3.75
C ASP A 9 -25.41 11.16 5.18
N LEU A 10 -24.89 9.98 5.52
CA LEU A 10 -25.08 9.37 6.83
C LEU A 10 -24.02 9.78 7.86
N ALA A 11 -22.82 10.17 7.44
CA ALA A 11 -21.74 10.52 8.35
C ALA A 11 -22.11 11.73 9.21
N GLN A 12 -21.84 11.63 10.52
CA GLN A 12 -22.08 12.69 11.49
C GLN A 12 -20.87 12.90 12.40
N ASP A 13 -20.74 14.10 12.94
CA ASP A 13 -19.68 14.44 13.89
C ASP A 13 -19.90 13.72 15.23
N ALA A 14 -18.81 13.19 15.78
CA ALA A 14 -18.76 12.63 17.12
C ALA A 14 -17.38 12.85 17.72
N LYS A 15 -17.27 12.73 19.05
CA LYS A 15 -15.98 12.86 19.76
C LYS A 15 -15.20 11.54 19.87
N THR A 16 -15.76 10.47 19.32
CA THR A 16 -15.20 9.12 19.36
C THR A 16 -13.93 9.01 18.54
N LYS A 17 -13.03 8.12 18.96
CA LYS A 17 -11.72 7.88 18.37
C LYS A 17 -11.64 6.47 17.76
N MET A 18 -11.18 6.40 16.53
CA MET A 18 -11.07 5.15 15.78
C MET A 18 -9.62 4.87 15.42
N VAL A 19 -9.18 3.64 15.57
CA VAL A 19 -7.86 3.16 15.16
C VAL A 19 -8.01 1.97 14.23
N LEU A 20 -7.44 2.07 13.03
CA LEU A 20 -7.22 0.96 12.12
C LEU A 20 -5.74 0.57 12.20
N LEU A 21 -5.45 -0.53 12.87
CA LEU A 21 -4.11 -1.10 13.00
C LEU A 21 -3.92 -2.18 11.93
N VAL A 22 -3.09 -1.87 10.95
CA VAL A 22 -2.78 -2.76 9.84
C VAL A 22 -1.41 -3.39 10.04
N LEU A 23 -1.39 -4.70 10.22
CA LEU A 23 -0.19 -5.51 10.12
C LEU A 23 -0.08 -5.96 8.66
N ASP A 24 0.82 -5.33 7.93
CA ASP A 24 1.01 -5.57 6.49
C ASP A 24 1.22 -7.06 6.21
N GLY A 25 0.44 -7.62 5.29
CA GLY A 25 0.56 -9.04 4.94
C GLY A 25 0.23 -10.01 6.10
N LEU A 26 -0.64 -9.64 7.04
CA LEU A 26 -0.90 -10.38 8.29
C LEU A 26 -1.25 -11.85 8.07
N GLY A 27 -2.16 -12.13 7.14
CA GLY A 27 -2.64 -13.50 6.93
C GLY A 27 -1.50 -14.45 6.54
N GLY A 28 -1.55 -15.64 7.09
CA GLY A 28 -0.54 -16.67 6.96
C GLY A 28 -1.08 -18.03 6.53
N LEU A 29 -0.16 -18.98 6.37
CA LEU A 29 -0.45 -20.38 6.12
C LEU A 29 0.43 -21.28 7.00
N PRO A 30 -0.05 -22.47 7.37
CA PRO A 30 0.75 -23.40 8.15
C PRO A 30 1.92 -23.97 7.35
N GLN A 31 3.05 -24.20 8.00
CA GLN A 31 4.21 -24.87 7.39
C GLN A 31 3.94 -26.34 7.06
N THR A 32 3.05 -26.97 7.82
CA THR A 32 2.62 -28.36 7.59
C THR A 32 1.08 -28.40 7.57
N PRO A 33 0.47 -29.30 6.79
CA PRO A 33 -0.98 -29.43 6.72
C PRO A 33 -1.59 -29.60 8.11
N GLY A 34 -2.59 -28.75 8.45
CA GLY A 34 -3.27 -28.78 9.74
C GLY A 34 -2.52 -28.10 10.89
N GLY A 35 -1.26 -27.69 10.69
CA GLY A 35 -0.47 -26.93 11.67
C GLY A 35 -1.00 -25.51 11.90
N PRO A 36 -0.41 -24.74 12.81
CA PRO A 36 -0.75 -23.34 13.01
C PRO A 36 -0.13 -22.44 11.92
N THR A 37 -0.79 -21.33 11.63
CA THR A 37 -0.24 -20.23 10.81
C THR A 37 0.76 -19.41 11.62
N GLU A 38 1.40 -18.40 11.00
CA GLU A 38 2.29 -17.49 11.70
C GLU A 38 1.54 -16.72 12.79
N LEU A 39 0.32 -16.23 12.49
CA LEU A 39 -0.52 -15.55 13.47
C LEU A 39 -0.94 -16.49 14.60
N GLU A 40 -1.36 -17.71 14.28
CA GLU A 40 -1.76 -18.72 15.29
C GLU A 40 -0.58 -19.20 16.15
N SER A 41 0.65 -19.15 15.66
CA SER A 41 1.88 -19.54 16.37
C SER A 41 2.38 -18.46 17.33
N ALA A 42 2.06 -17.19 17.09
CA ALA A 42 2.55 -16.06 17.86
C ALA A 42 1.98 -16.05 19.29
N ALA A 43 2.81 -15.71 20.29
CA ALA A 43 2.37 -15.36 21.64
C ALA A 43 1.68 -13.99 21.62
N ARG A 44 0.35 -13.97 21.70
CA ARG A 44 -0.47 -12.77 21.50
C ARG A 44 -1.56 -12.58 22.55
N PRO A 45 -1.20 -12.52 23.84
CA PRO A 45 -2.18 -12.46 24.93
C PRO A 45 -3.09 -11.22 24.88
N ASN A 46 -2.58 -10.07 24.40
CA ASN A 46 -3.35 -8.84 24.30
C ASN A 46 -4.37 -8.92 23.15
N LEU A 47 -3.96 -9.37 21.96
CA LEU A 47 -4.87 -9.61 20.83
C LEU A 47 -5.92 -10.67 21.16
N ASN A 48 -5.55 -11.74 21.90
CA ASN A 48 -6.50 -12.74 22.35
C ASN A 48 -7.49 -12.19 23.40
N ARG A 49 -7.07 -11.25 24.25
CA ARG A 49 -8.01 -10.53 25.13
C ARG A 49 -9.01 -9.71 24.32
N LEU A 50 -8.54 -8.96 23.34
CA LEU A 50 -9.42 -8.19 22.46
C LEU A 50 -10.36 -9.07 21.63
N ALA A 51 -9.92 -10.28 21.24
CA ALA A 51 -10.78 -11.25 20.58
C ALA A 51 -11.96 -11.70 21.46
N ARG A 52 -11.71 -11.96 22.74
CA ARG A 52 -12.77 -12.30 23.71
C ARG A 52 -13.75 -11.17 24.00
N GLU A 53 -13.28 -9.92 23.89
CA GLU A 53 -14.06 -8.71 24.15
C GLU A 53 -14.68 -8.12 22.88
N GLY A 54 -14.29 -8.64 21.70
CA GLY A 54 -14.64 -8.14 20.39
C GLY A 54 -15.36 -9.14 19.51
N THR A 55 -15.27 -8.98 18.22
CA THR A 55 -15.80 -9.91 17.23
C THR A 55 -14.79 -10.10 16.10
N LEU A 56 -14.73 -11.32 15.57
CA LEU A 56 -13.79 -11.73 14.55
C LEU A 56 -14.47 -11.93 13.20
N GLY A 57 -13.69 -11.88 12.14
CA GLY A 57 -14.10 -12.22 10.79
C GLY A 57 -12.94 -12.23 9.80
N GLN A 58 -13.27 -12.29 8.53
CA GLN A 58 -12.30 -12.28 7.45
C GLN A 58 -12.67 -11.20 6.43
N SER A 59 -11.69 -10.47 5.94
CA SER A 59 -11.90 -9.51 4.88
C SER A 59 -11.28 -9.96 3.55
N LEU A 60 -11.95 -9.59 2.46
CA LEU A 60 -11.48 -9.78 1.09
C LEU A 60 -11.05 -8.42 0.53
N PRO A 61 -9.75 -8.18 0.33
CA PRO A 61 -9.27 -6.87 -0.14
C PRO A 61 -9.76 -6.51 -1.55
N VAL A 62 -9.85 -7.48 -2.46
CA VAL A 62 -10.36 -7.28 -3.84
C VAL A 62 -11.54 -8.20 -4.13
N GLY A 63 -11.37 -9.49 -3.94
CA GLY A 63 -12.40 -10.50 -4.21
C GLY A 63 -11.88 -11.91 -3.99
N TYR A 64 -12.78 -12.88 -4.04
CA TYR A 64 -12.42 -14.28 -3.87
C TYR A 64 -11.42 -14.75 -4.91
N GLY A 65 -10.33 -15.37 -4.47
CA GLY A 65 -9.28 -15.93 -5.34
C GLY A 65 -8.38 -14.89 -6.03
N ILE A 66 -8.54 -13.59 -5.72
CA ILE A 66 -7.73 -12.53 -6.31
C ILE A 66 -6.66 -12.10 -5.32
N THR A 67 -5.40 -12.25 -5.72
CA THR A 67 -4.25 -11.81 -4.93
C THR A 67 -4.12 -10.30 -5.02
N PRO A 68 -4.26 -9.55 -3.91
CA PRO A 68 -4.13 -8.10 -3.93
C PRO A 68 -2.67 -7.64 -3.93
N GLY A 69 -2.40 -6.49 -4.53
CA GLY A 69 -1.22 -5.70 -4.23
C GLY A 69 -1.47 -4.77 -3.04
N SER A 70 -0.42 -4.19 -2.46
CA SER A 70 -0.55 -3.30 -1.30
C SER A 70 -1.40 -2.05 -1.57
N GLY A 71 -1.33 -1.46 -2.78
CA GLY A 71 -2.16 -0.30 -3.14
C GLY A 71 -3.66 -0.60 -3.09
N PRO A 72 -4.17 -1.57 -3.87
CA PRO A 72 -5.56 -2.02 -3.82
C PRO A 72 -6.01 -2.47 -2.42
N GLY A 73 -5.15 -3.20 -1.69
CA GLY A 73 -5.44 -3.65 -0.32
C GLY A 73 -5.73 -2.49 0.61
N HIS A 74 -4.86 -1.48 0.63
CA HIS A 74 -5.04 -0.30 1.48
C HIS A 74 -6.22 0.58 1.05
N LEU A 75 -6.43 0.78 -0.27
CA LEU A 75 -7.62 1.48 -0.73
C LEU A 75 -8.89 0.80 -0.23
N SER A 76 -8.94 -0.53 -0.30
CA SER A 76 -10.08 -1.29 0.22
C SER A 76 -10.27 -1.06 1.71
N LEU A 77 -9.21 -1.15 2.54
CA LEU A 77 -9.29 -0.88 3.98
C LEU A 77 -9.77 0.54 4.30
N PHE A 78 -9.50 1.50 3.43
CA PHE A 78 -9.98 2.89 3.55
C PHE A 78 -11.41 3.09 3.04
N GLY A 79 -12.10 2.03 2.60
CA GLY A 79 -13.47 2.08 2.10
C GLY A 79 -13.59 2.38 0.60
N TYR A 80 -12.48 2.46 -0.13
CA TYR A 80 -12.51 2.66 -1.59
C TYR A 80 -12.60 1.31 -2.30
N ASP A 81 -13.43 1.24 -3.33
CA ASP A 81 -13.51 0.07 -4.21
C ASP A 81 -12.24 -0.05 -5.07
N PRO A 82 -11.37 -1.05 -4.85
CA PRO A 82 -10.12 -1.17 -5.58
C PRO A 82 -10.30 -1.54 -7.06
N LEU A 83 -11.52 -1.91 -7.48
CA LEU A 83 -11.86 -2.13 -8.90
C LEU A 83 -12.27 -0.83 -9.62
N ARG A 84 -12.61 0.20 -8.86
CA ARG A 84 -12.97 1.53 -9.39
C ARG A 84 -11.86 2.55 -9.24
N PHE A 85 -11.00 2.37 -8.25
CA PHE A 85 -9.93 3.28 -7.90
C PHE A 85 -8.58 2.55 -7.98
N ASP A 86 -7.74 2.96 -8.94
CA ASP A 86 -6.39 2.43 -9.10
C ASP A 86 -5.36 3.56 -8.90
N ILE A 87 -4.29 3.28 -8.16
CA ILE A 87 -3.21 4.24 -7.93
C ILE A 87 -2.17 4.18 -9.06
N GLY A 88 -2.05 3.06 -9.71
CA GLY A 88 -1.02 2.83 -10.71
C GLY A 88 0.40 2.64 -10.14
N ARG A 89 1.18 1.82 -10.85
CA ARG A 89 2.48 1.34 -10.35
C ARG A 89 3.54 2.44 -10.25
N GLY A 90 3.56 3.40 -11.17
CA GLY A 90 4.54 4.49 -11.16
C GLY A 90 4.40 5.37 -9.93
N VAL A 91 3.17 5.73 -9.59
CA VAL A 91 2.85 6.52 -8.39
C VAL A 91 3.19 5.75 -7.11
N LEU A 92 2.82 4.46 -7.02
CA LEU A 92 3.17 3.63 -5.86
C LEU A 92 4.68 3.50 -5.67
N GLU A 93 5.44 3.31 -6.74
CA GLU A 93 6.90 3.21 -6.68
C GLU A 93 7.53 4.56 -6.27
N ALA A 94 7.03 5.69 -6.79
CA ALA A 94 7.45 7.03 -6.38
C ALA A 94 7.24 7.25 -4.88
N PHE A 95 6.07 6.93 -4.38
CA PHE A 95 5.77 7.03 -2.95
C PHE A 95 6.63 6.10 -2.11
N GLY A 96 6.94 4.90 -2.59
CA GLY A 96 7.81 3.95 -1.90
C GLY A 96 9.19 4.49 -1.54
N ILE A 97 9.65 5.52 -2.27
CA ILE A 97 10.93 6.20 -2.04
C ILE A 97 10.76 7.66 -1.59
N GLY A 98 9.55 8.05 -1.20
CA GLY A 98 9.26 9.39 -0.68
C GLY A 98 9.18 10.50 -1.74
N VAL A 99 9.05 10.15 -3.03
CA VAL A 99 8.82 11.13 -4.11
C VAL A 99 7.32 11.40 -4.22
N GLU A 100 6.93 12.65 -4.08
CA GLU A 100 5.54 13.07 -4.26
C GLU A 100 5.18 13.17 -5.75
N VAL A 101 3.96 12.78 -6.08
CA VAL A 101 3.38 12.92 -7.43
C VAL A 101 2.12 13.75 -7.28
N GLY A 102 2.11 14.91 -7.93
CA GLY A 102 0.99 15.85 -7.91
C GLY A 102 0.06 15.67 -9.11
N GLU A 103 -1.02 16.47 -9.13
CA GLU A 103 -2.11 16.39 -10.15
C GLU A 103 -1.64 16.59 -11.61
N LYS A 104 -0.49 17.24 -11.81
CA LYS A 104 0.08 17.58 -13.12
C LYS A 104 1.28 16.72 -13.49
N ASP A 105 1.54 15.69 -12.68
CA ASP A 105 2.69 14.84 -12.81
C ASP A 105 2.35 13.51 -13.45
N VAL A 106 3.33 12.92 -14.15
CA VAL A 106 3.26 11.54 -14.62
C VAL A 106 4.50 10.82 -14.15
N ALA A 107 4.29 9.77 -13.37
CA ALA A 107 5.32 8.89 -12.86
C ALA A 107 5.38 7.60 -13.68
N ALA A 108 6.58 7.06 -13.84
CA ALA A 108 6.80 5.73 -14.40
C ALA A 108 7.90 4.99 -13.63
N ARG A 109 7.74 3.71 -13.45
CA ARG A 109 8.80 2.83 -12.98
C ARG A 109 9.74 2.53 -14.13
N GLY A 110 11.02 2.81 -13.95
CA GLY A 110 12.09 2.48 -14.85
C GLY A 110 12.86 1.22 -14.44
N ASN A 111 13.29 0.43 -15.40
CA ASN A 111 14.25 -0.64 -15.22
C ASN A 111 15.44 -0.40 -16.13
N PHE A 112 16.67 -0.46 -15.61
CA PHE A 112 17.84 -0.65 -16.45
C PHE A 112 17.77 -2.04 -17.08
N CYS A 113 18.13 -2.13 -18.36
CA CYS A 113 18.22 -3.36 -19.12
C CYS A 113 19.46 -3.37 -19.99
N THR A 114 19.81 -4.54 -20.51
CA THR A 114 20.92 -4.73 -21.44
C THR A 114 20.37 -4.93 -22.84
N VAL A 115 20.86 -4.13 -23.80
CA VAL A 115 20.65 -4.41 -25.23
C VAL A 115 21.95 -4.82 -25.91
N ASP A 116 21.82 -5.68 -26.91
CA ASP A 116 22.92 -6.11 -27.78
C ASP A 116 23.22 -5.04 -28.86
N PRO A 117 24.24 -5.22 -29.72
CA PRO A 117 24.54 -4.27 -30.79
C PRO A 117 23.43 -4.11 -31.86
N ALA A 118 22.48 -5.04 -31.93
CA ALA A 118 21.31 -4.93 -32.81
C ALA A 118 20.14 -4.20 -32.11
N GLY A 119 20.32 -3.72 -30.85
CA GLY A 119 19.29 -3.03 -30.08
C GLY A 119 18.25 -3.95 -29.44
N LEU A 120 18.51 -5.28 -29.43
CA LEU A 120 17.59 -6.24 -28.84
C LEU A 120 17.92 -6.47 -27.37
N ILE A 121 16.90 -6.56 -26.50
CA ILE A 121 17.05 -6.81 -25.07
C ILE A 121 17.64 -8.22 -24.86
N SER A 122 18.85 -8.30 -24.34
CA SER A 122 19.50 -9.55 -23.92
C SER A 122 19.24 -9.87 -22.44
N ASP A 123 19.08 -8.84 -21.59
CA ASP A 123 18.68 -8.95 -20.19
C ASP A 123 17.77 -7.79 -19.78
N ARG A 124 16.54 -8.11 -19.35
CA ARG A 124 15.52 -7.15 -18.92
C ARG A 124 15.81 -6.48 -17.58
N ARG A 125 16.84 -6.90 -16.87
CA ARG A 125 17.17 -6.47 -15.50
C ARG A 125 18.62 -6.03 -15.32
N ALA A 126 19.38 -5.92 -16.42
CA ALA A 126 20.80 -5.51 -16.40
C ALA A 126 21.63 -6.27 -15.35
N GLY A 127 21.49 -7.61 -15.30
CA GLY A 127 22.19 -8.45 -14.32
C GLY A 127 21.76 -8.20 -12.86
N ARG A 128 20.67 -7.49 -12.61
CA ARG A 128 20.26 -7.00 -11.27
C ARG A 128 21.39 -6.24 -10.57
N ILE A 129 22.00 -5.28 -11.28
CA ILE A 129 23.05 -4.43 -10.69
C ILE A 129 22.63 -3.93 -9.31
N ALA A 130 23.60 -3.85 -8.40
CA ALA A 130 23.37 -3.33 -7.05
C ALA A 130 22.88 -1.88 -7.08
N THR A 131 22.14 -1.46 -6.07
CA THR A 131 21.58 -0.09 -5.96
C THR A 131 22.69 0.96 -6.03
N GLU A 132 23.86 0.68 -5.44
CA GLU A 132 25.03 1.56 -5.43
C GLU A 132 25.58 1.75 -6.85
N THR A 133 25.55 0.72 -7.68
CA THR A 133 25.94 0.77 -9.10
C THR A 133 24.90 1.52 -9.94
N ALA A 134 23.62 1.37 -9.61
CA ALA A 134 22.52 2.05 -10.32
C ALA A 134 22.50 3.57 -10.02
N ARG A 135 22.93 4.01 -8.83
CA ARG A 135 22.85 5.41 -8.38
C ARG A 135 23.54 6.40 -9.34
N PRO A 136 24.81 6.22 -9.74
CA PRO A 136 25.46 7.14 -10.69
C PRO A 136 24.79 7.13 -12.07
N LEU A 137 24.19 6.02 -12.49
CA LEU A 137 23.42 5.96 -13.74
C LEU A 137 22.14 6.78 -13.65
N VAL A 138 21.46 6.72 -12.52
CA VAL A 138 20.29 7.58 -12.24
C VAL A 138 20.67 9.04 -12.22
N GLU A 139 21.83 9.41 -11.68
CA GLU A 139 22.35 10.77 -11.70
C GLU A 139 22.61 11.24 -13.13
N LYS A 140 23.16 10.40 -14.03
CA LYS A 140 23.26 10.70 -15.48
C LYS A 140 21.87 10.97 -16.08
N LEU A 141 20.88 10.11 -15.81
CA LEU A 141 19.52 10.29 -16.31
C LEU A 141 18.87 11.57 -15.79
N ALA A 142 19.15 11.97 -14.54
CA ALA A 142 18.65 13.20 -13.94
C ALA A 142 19.19 14.47 -14.60
N THR A 143 20.22 14.38 -15.45
CA THR A 143 20.76 15.54 -16.22
C THR A 143 19.93 15.85 -17.47
N ILE A 144 19.09 14.92 -17.94
CA ILE A 144 18.27 15.10 -19.13
C ILE A 144 17.28 16.26 -18.92
N ARG A 145 17.24 17.16 -19.88
CA ARG A 145 16.30 18.29 -19.87
C ARG A 145 15.41 18.25 -21.11
N LEU A 146 14.14 18.46 -20.91
CA LEU A 146 13.14 18.54 -21.96
C LEU A 146 12.39 19.89 -21.90
N PRO A 147 11.97 20.44 -23.03
CA PRO A 147 11.22 21.70 -23.04
C PRO A 147 9.82 21.51 -22.42
N GLY A 148 9.45 22.46 -21.54
CA GLY A 148 8.11 22.54 -20.97
C GLY A 148 7.75 21.50 -19.93
N VAL A 149 8.72 20.72 -19.43
CA VAL A 149 8.59 19.79 -18.30
C VAL A 149 9.86 19.76 -17.47
N THR A 150 9.71 19.51 -16.17
CA THR A 150 10.82 19.12 -15.30
C THR A 150 10.79 17.63 -15.08
N THR A 151 11.97 17.02 -14.96
CA THR A 151 12.10 15.59 -14.71
C THR A 151 12.78 15.36 -13.38
N GLU A 152 12.21 14.49 -12.56
CA GLU A 152 12.82 13.98 -11.36
C GLU A 152 13.09 12.48 -11.53
N VAL A 153 14.33 12.04 -11.33
CA VAL A 153 14.73 10.63 -11.44
C VAL A 153 15.36 10.20 -10.14
N ARG A 154 14.92 9.09 -9.56
CA ARG A 154 15.42 8.57 -8.28
C ARG A 154 15.66 7.07 -8.35
N PRO A 155 16.73 6.56 -7.72
CA PRO A 155 16.95 5.12 -7.60
C PRO A 155 15.91 4.52 -6.65
N VAL A 156 15.49 3.28 -6.94
CA VAL A 156 14.58 2.52 -6.07
C VAL A 156 15.38 1.39 -5.38
N LYS A 157 15.55 0.28 -6.06
CA LYS A 157 16.30 -0.87 -5.57
C LYS A 157 16.90 -1.64 -6.74
N GLU A 158 18.18 -2.05 -6.63
CA GLU A 158 18.88 -2.79 -7.70
C GLU A 158 18.82 -1.99 -9.02
N HIS A 159 18.42 -2.64 -10.11
CA HIS A 159 18.27 -2.11 -11.47
C HIS A 159 17.05 -1.20 -11.67
N ARG A 160 16.35 -0.81 -10.61
CA ARG A 160 15.10 -0.05 -10.68
C ARG A 160 15.29 1.41 -10.33
N PHE A 161 14.54 2.25 -11.02
CA PHE A 161 14.42 3.66 -10.71
C PHE A 161 12.98 4.12 -10.95
N VAL A 162 12.66 5.31 -10.50
CA VAL A 162 11.44 6.02 -10.86
C VAL A 162 11.79 7.28 -11.62
N VAL A 163 10.97 7.62 -12.60
CA VAL A 163 11.02 8.93 -13.28
C VAL A 163 9.66 9.60 -13.13
N VAL A 164 9.67 10.87 -12.74
CA VAL A 164 8.47 11.70 -12.66
C VAL A 164 8.65 12.89 -13.62
N PHE A 165 7.70 13.08 -14.52
CA PHE A 165 7.58 14.27 -15.37
C PHE A 165 6.58 15.21 -14.73
N ARG A 166 6.96 16.47 -14.55
CA ARG A 166 6.14 17.52 -13.96
C ARG A 166 5.89 18.62 -14.97
N GLY A 167 4.63 18.93 -15.21
CA GLY A 167 4.26 19.99 -16.15
C GLY A 167 2.79 19.99 -16.55
N GLU A 168 2.37 21.06 -17.21
CA GLU A 168 0.98 21.22 -17.66
C GLU A 168 0.65 20.30 -18.83
N GLY A 169 -0.57 19.77 -18.86
CA GLY A 169 -1.12 19.01 -19.96
C GLY A 169 -0.47 17.64 -20.18
N LEU A 170 0.14 17.06 -19.14
CA LEU A 170 0.61 15.68 -19.17
C LEU A 170 -0.56 14.72 -18.94
N SER A 171 -0.47 13.53 -19.55
CA SER A 171 -1.43 12.43 -19.38
C SER A 171 -0.67 11.11 -19.24
N ALA A 172 -1.12 10.28 -18.29
CA ALA A 172 -0.52 8.98 -18.00
C ALA A 172 -1.06 7.82 -18.88
N GLU A 173 -2.04 8.09 -19.75
CA GLU A 173 -2.63 7.11 -20.67
C GLU A 173 -1.64 6.71 -21.78
N LEU A 174 -0.60 5.95 -21.38
CA LEU A 174 0.56 5.60 -22.19
C LEU A 174 0.81 4.09 -22.18
N SER A 175 1.32 3.58 -23.32
CA SER A 175 1.77 2.19 -23.40
C SER A 175 3.13 1.99 -22.74
N GLU A 176 3.33 0.82 -22.15
CA GLU A 176 4.63 0.41 -21.61
C GLU A 176 5.68 0.18 -22.70
N THR A 177 6.97 0.32 -22.35
CA THR A 177 8.09 0.12 -23.31
C THR A 177 8.77 -1.23 -23.15
N ASP A 178 8.46 -1.98 -22.09
CA ASP A 178 9.02 -3.32 -21.84
C ASP A 178 8.23 -4.37 -22.63
N PRO A 179 8.83 -5.05 -23.63
CA PRO A 179 8.16 -6.12 -24.39
C PRO A 179 7.95 -7.40 -23.57
N GLN A 180 8.40 -7.43 -22.30
CA GLN A 180 8.33 -8.53 -21.35
C GLN A 180 9.01 -9.83 -21.80
N ARG A 181 9.88 -9.75 -22.79
CA ARG A 181 10.70 -10.86 -23.31
C ARG A 181 12.07 -10.36 -23.75
N THR A 182 13.04 -11.26 -23.80
CA THR A 182 14.33 -11.03 -24.44
C THR A 182 14.23 -11.26 -25.96
N GLY A 183 15.24 -10.83 -26.72
CA GLY A 183 15.27 -10.95 -28.17
C GLY A 183 14.33 -10.01 -28.91
N ALA A 184 13.78 -9.00 -28.24
CA ALA A 184 12.94 -7.94 -28.81
C ALA A 184 13.53 -6.57 -28.45
N ALA A 185 13.34 -5.57 -29.33
CA ALA A 185 13.70 -4.19 -29.01
C ALA A 185 12.75 -3.61 -27.96
N PRO A 186 13.19 -2.64 -27.11
CA PRO A 186 12.28 -1.83 -26.32
C PRO A 186 11.23 -1.18 -27.20
N LEU A 187 9.98 -1.16 -26.72
CA LEU A 187 8.88 -0.58 -27.48
C LEU A 187 8.87 0.95 -27.32
N PRO A 188 8.41 1.71 -28.32
CA PRO A 188 8.17 3.13 -28.15
C PRO A 188 6.97 3.37 -27.24
N VAL A 189 6.99 4.44 -26.48
CA VAL A 189 5.80 4.93 -25.75
C VAL A 189 4.77 5.40 -26.78
N ARG A 190 3.54 4.89 -26.67
CA ARG A 190 2.41 5.29 -27.50
C ARG A 190 1.33 5.92 -26.64
N ALA A 191 0.70 6.96 -27.14
CA ALA A 191 -0.50 7.52 -26.53
C ALA A 191 -1.67 6.55 -26.72
N LEU A 192 -2.36 6.21 -25.64
CA LEU A 192 -3.57 5.40 -25.66
C LEU A 192 -4.82 6.25 -25.91
N VAL A 193 -4.71 7.56 -25.65
CA VAL A 193 -5.74 8.58 -25.94
C VAL A 193 -5.08 9.81 -26.57
N ALA A 194 -5.85 10.60 -27.31
CA ALA A 194 -5.32 11.76 -28.05
C ALA A 194 -4.60 12.77 -27.13
N GLN A 195 -5.11 13.00 -25.92
CA GLN A 195 -4.53 13.92 -24.93
C GLN A 195 -3.13 13.51 -24.45
N ALA A 196 -2.78 12.22 -24.57
CA ALA A 196 -1.48 11.70 -24.15
C ALA A 196 -0.38 11.84 -25.23
N ALA A 197 -0.70 12.32 -26.45
CA ALA A 197 0.25 12.37 -27.58
C ALA A 197 1.52 13.15 -27.24
N ARG A 198 1.39 14.36 -26.65
CA ARG A 198 2.53 15.17 -26.22
C ARG A 198 3.37 14.44 -25.14
N THR A 199 2.72 13.79 -24.21
CA THR A 199 3.42 13.08 -23.13
C THR A 199 4.20 11.88 -23.67
N ALA A 200 3.62 11.12 -24.61
CA ALA A 200 4.29 10.03 -25.31
C ALA A 200 5.55 10.51 -26.04
N GLU A 201 5.46 11.64 -26.76
CA GLU A 201 6.59 12.24 -27.47
C GLU A 201 7.71 12.65 -26.49
N LEU A 202 7.37 13.31 -25.38
CA LEU A 202 8.34 13.72 -24.36
C LEU A 202 9.06 12.50 -23.75
N PHE A 203 8.34 11.42 -23.40
CA PHE A 203 8.97 10.21 -22.90
C PHE A 203 9.87 9.54 -23.95
N ASN A 204 9.47 9.49 -25.22
CA ASN A 204 10.30 8.95 -26.29
C ASN A 204 11.59 9.78 -26.48
N GLN A 205 11.50 11.11 -26.44
CA GLN A 205 12.68 12.00 -26.48
C GLN A 205 13.60 11.77 -25.26
N TRP A 206 13.04 11.60 -24.06
CA TRP A 206 13.78 11.32 -22.86
C TRP A 206 14.49 9.97 -22.92
N ILE A 207 13.79 8.90 -23.36
CA ILE A 207 14.37 7.55 -23.55
C ILE A 207 15.50 7.57 -24.58
N ALA A 208 15.36 8.30 -25.69
CA ALA A 208 16.40 8.43 -26.69
C ALA A 208 17.67 9.12 -26.15
N GLN A 209 17.52 10.14 -25.30
CA GLN A 209 18.65 10.77 -24.60
C GLN A 209 19.24 9.84 -23.54
N ALA A 210 18.41 9.14 -22.79
CA ALA A 210 18.86 8.15 -21.81
C ALA A 210 19.70 7.05 -22.44
N HIS A 211 19.28 6.53 -23.61
CA HIS A 211 20.04 5.52 -24.36
C HIS A 211 21.43 6.04 -24.78
N LYS A 212 21.50 7.27 -25.25
CA LYS A 212 22.81 7.89 -25.61
C LYS A 212 23.74 8.04 -24.41
N LEU A 213 23.20 8.44 -23.26
CA LEU A 213 23.97 8.62 -22.02
C LEU A 213 24.47 7.30 -21.44
N LEU A 214 23.74 6.21 -21.64
CA LEU A 214 24.02 4.89 -21.08
C LEU A 214 24.74 3.95 -22.04
N ALA A 215 25.01 4.35 -23.28
CA ALA A 215 25.51 3.45 -24.35
C ALA A 215 26.72 2.60 -23.94
N ASP A 216 27.62 3.17 -23.14
CA ASP A 216 28.86 2.51 -22.67
C ASP A 216 28.73 1.91 -21.26
N ASP A 217 27.59 2.05 -20.59
CA ASP A 217 27.39 1.59 -19.20
C ASP A 217 26.86 0.14 -19.14
N ARG A 218 27.60 -0.83 -19.63
CA ARG A 218 27.20 -2.23 -19.52
C ARG A 218 27.29 -2.76 -18.08
N PRO A 219 26.32 -3.59 -17.64
CA PRO A 219 25.21 -4.18 -18.40
C PRO A 219 23.94 -3.29 -18.49
N ALA A 220 23.96 -2.05 -18.01
CA ALA A 220 22.82 -1.15 -17.91
C ALA A 220 22.78 -0.13 -19.05
N ASN A 221 22.99 -0.58 -20.29
CA ASN A 221 23.14 0.32 -21.45
C ASN A 221 21.82 0.74 -22.11
N MET A 222 20.68 0.41 -21.51
CA MET A 222 19.34 0.78 -21.97
C MET A 222 18.36 0.78 -20.78
N ILE A 223 17.19 1.34 -21.01
CA ILE A 223 16.10 1.37 -20.03
C ILE A 223 14.78 0.92 -20.65
N THR A 224 13.87 0.46 -19.81
CA THR A 224 12.45 0.31 -20.11
C THR A 224 11.60 1.02 -19.05
N LEU A 225 10.43 1.54 -19.45
CA LEU A 225 9.47 2.21 -18.57
C LEU A 225 8.15 1.43 -18.52
N ARG A 226 7.56 1.36 -17.32
CA ARG A 226 6.33 0.63 -17.04
C ARG A 226 5.47 1.37 -16.03
N GLY A 227 4.14 1.08 -16.08
CA GLY A 227 3.18 1.57 -15.11
C GLY A 227 3.09 3.07 -15.07
N PHE A 228 2.99 3.71 -16.23
CA PHE A 228 2.73 5.14 -16.30
C PHE A 228 1.47 5.48 -15.52
N SER A 229 1.55 6.43 -14.61
CA SER A 229 0.43 6.84 -13.76
C SER A 229 0.63 8.25 -13.22
N GLY A 230 -0.47 8.94 -12.98
CA GLY A 230 -0.52 10.25 -12.32
C GLY A 230 -1.34 10.19 -11.04
N ASP A 231 -1.58 11.34 -10.40
CA ASP A 231 -2.48 11.43 -9.26
C ASP A 231 -3.88 10.92 -9.68
N PRO A 232 -4.38 9.86 -9.02
CA PRO A 232 -5.69 9.29 -9.35
C PRO A 232 -6.88 10.17 -8.94
N ARG A 233 -6.64 11.34 -8.33
CA ARG A 233 -7.66 12.30 -7.86
C ARG A 233 -8.74 11.65 -7.00
N LEU A 234 -8.32 10.84 -6.05
CA LEU A 234 -9.24 10.14 -5.17
C LEU A 234 -10.07 11.13 -4.34
N PRO A 235 -11.37 10.87 -4.13
CA PRO A 235 -12.17 11.59 -3.15
C PRO A 235 -11.48 11.59 -1.79
N LYS A 236 -11.54 12.69 -1.05
CA LYS A 236 -10.81 12.77 0.21
C LYS A 236 -11.55 12.06 1.32
N PHE A 237 -10.82 11.27 2.08
CA PHE A 237 -11.32 10.44 3.19
C PHE A 237 -12.07 11.26 4.25
N GLY A 238 -11.49 12.40 4.63
CA GLY A 238 -12.12 13.32 5.59
C GLY A 238 -13.46 13.89 5.12
N ASP A 239 -13.62 14.11 3.80
CA ASP A 239 -14.87 14.62 3.23
C ASP A 239 -15.95 13.53 3.14
N ILE A 240 -15.53 12.25 2.92
CA ILE A 240 -16.46 11.13 2.87
C ILE A 240 -17.00 10.80 4.27
N PHE A 241 -16.09 10.67 5.25
CA PHE A 241 -16.40 10.12 6.57
C PHE A 241 -16.53 11.17 7.67
N LYS A 242 -16.41 12.48 7.36
CA LYS A 242 -16.45 13.60 8.30
C LYS A 242 -15.58 13.37 9.53
N VAL A 243 -14.34 12.99 9.31
CA VAL A 243 -13.32 12.75 10.33
C VAL A 243 -12.03 13.51 10.01
N ARG A 244 -11.21 13.76 11.01
CA ARG A 244 -9.84 14.26 10.84
C ARG A 244 -8.91 13.05 10.84
N PRO A 245 -8.45 12.56 9.66
CA PRO A 245 -7.67 11.34 9.58
C PRO A 245 -6.18 11.59 9.68
N ALA A 246 -5.48 10.75 10.43
CA ALA A 246 -4.02 10.70 10.52
C ALA A 246 -3.47 9.36 10.06
N CYS A 247 -2.26 9.37 9.52
CA CYS A 247 -1.48 8.19 9.16
C CYS A 247 -0.20 8.16 9.98
N VAL A 248 0.05 7.04 10.63
CA VAL A 248 1.30 6.69 11.30
C VAL A 248 1.88 5.46 10.62
N ALA A 249 2.97 5.62 9.88
CA ALA A 249 3.61 4.55 9.13
C ALA A 249 5.10 4.85 8.94
N VAL A 250 5.96 3.85 9.11
CA VAL A 250 7.39 3.96 8.85
C VAL A 250 7.66 4.01 7.35
N TYR A 251 7.01 3.14 6.60
CA TYR A 251 7.34 2.96 5.18
C TYR A 251 6.73 4.05 4.28
N PRO A 252 7.52 4.71 3.41
CA PRO A 252 7.08 5.89 2.65
C PRO A 252 5.86 5.64 1.74
N MET A 253 5.76 4.45 1.13
CA MET A 253 4.66 4.11 0.22
C MET A 253 3.28 4.27 0.90
N TYR A 254 3.14 3.79 2.13
CA TYR A 254 1.85 3.85 2.84
C TYR A 254 1.51 5.27 3.30
N ARG A 255 2.54 6.07 3.63
CA ARG A 255 2.37 7.51 3.84
C ARG A 255 1.88 8.20 2.57
N GLY A 256 2.42 7.79 1.40
CA GLY A 256 1.98 8.29 0.10
C GLY A 256 0.53 7.92 -0.21
N VAL A 257 0.15 6.66 -0.05
CA VAL A 257 -1.24 6.19 -0.25
C VAL A 257 -2.21 6.94 0.68
N ALA A 258 -1.85 7.11 1.95
CA ALA A 258 -2.65 7.87 2.90
C ALA A 258 -2.80 9.35 2.50
N LYS A 259 -1.73 9.99 2.01
CA LYS A 259 -1.80 11.37 1.48
C LYS A 259 -2.74 11.51 0.29
N LEU A 260 -2.77 10.53 -0.64
CA LEU A 260 -3.68 10.57 -1.79
C LEU A 260 -5.14 10.69 -1.37
N VAL A 261 -5.52 9.99 -0.32
CA VAL A 261 -6.88 10.07 0.23
C VAL A 261 -7.06 11.21 1.23
N GLY A 262 -6.04 12.08 1.42
CA GLY A 262 -6.13 13.30 2.25
C GLY A 262 -5.88 13.07 3.74
N MET A 263 -5.20 11.98 4.14
CA MET A 263 -4.78 11.80 5.54
C MET A 263 -3.53 12.62 5.84
N THR A 264 -3.45 13.16 7.04
CA THR A 264 -2.24 13.83 7.55
C THR A 264 -1.23 12.79 8.03
N THR A 265 -0.02 12.81 7.47
CA THR A 265 1.06 11.91 7.93
C THR A 265 1.75 12.50 9.16
N ILE A 266 1.81 11.72 10.23
CA ILE A 266 2.50 12.10 11.47
C ILE A 266 3.98 11.71 11.36
N SER A 267 4.86 12.68 11.54
CA SER A 267 6.30 12.46 11.58
C SER A 267 6.73 11.95 12.97
N PHE A 268 7.59 10.95 13.01
CA PHE A 268 8.16 10.40 14.23
C PHE A 268 9.52 9.75 13.93
N GLU A 269 10.30 9.48 14.97
CA GLU A 269 11.55 8.74 14.91
C GLU A 269 11.32 7.32 15.42
N GLY A 270 12.16 6.38 14.96
CA GLY A 270 12.07 4.96 15.27
C GLY A 270 11.29 4.17 14.21
N ASP A 271 11.30 2.84 14.37
CA ASP A 271 10.73 1.90 13.40
C ASP A 271 10.01 0.70 14.09
N THR A 272 9.84 0.78 15.40
CA THR A 272 9.15 -0.25 16.19
C THR A 272 7.66 0.05 16.33
N PRO A 273 6.82 -0.96 16.59
CA PRO A 273 5.40 -0.73 16.92
C PRO A 273 5.20 0.22 18.11
N GLY A 274 6.11 0.20 19.09
CA GLY A 274 6.11 1.12 20.24
C GLY A 274 6.29 2.57 19.83
N ASP A 275 7.19 2.86 18.88
CA ASP A 275 7.44 4.21 18.36
C ASP A 275 6.22 4.73 17.58
N GLU A 276 5.58 3.87 16.79
CA GLU A 276 4.35 4.18 16.06
C GLU A 276 3.20 4.48 17.02
N PHE A 277 3.01 3.68 18.06
CA PHE A 277 1.96 3.93 19.07
C PHE A 277 2.24 5.18 19.90
N ALA A 278 3.50 5.49 20.20
CA ALA A 278 3.88 6.75 20.82
C ALA A 278 3.57 7.96 19.92
N ALA A 279 3.73 7.80 18.59
CA ALA A 279 3.34 8.84 17.62
C ALA A 279 1.83 9.07 17.61
N VAL A 280 1.02 7.99 17.66
CA VAL A 280 -0.43 8.08 17.84
C VAL A 280 -0.77 8.85 19.13
N ALA A 281 -0.13 8.51 20.25
CA ALA A 281 -0.39 9.14 21.55
C ALA A 281 -0.13 10.66 21.51
N ARG A 282 0.95 11.10 20.88
CA ARG A 282 1.26 12.54 20.73
C ARG A 282 0.18 13.30 19.92
N ALA A 283 -0.35 12.64 18.87
CA ALA A 283 -1.34 13.25 17.98
C ALA A 283 -2.80 13.00 18.40
N TRP A 284 -3.03 12.28 19.49
CA TRP A 284 -4.34 11.74 19.88
C TRP A 284 -5.46 12.78 19.94
N LYS A 285 -5.15 13.98 20.43
CA LYS A 285 -6.15 15.06 20.62
C LYS A 285 -6.58 15.71 19.30
N ASP A 286 -5.73 15.68 18.29
CA ASP A 286 -5.90 16.47 17.08
C ASP A 286 -6.68 15.73 15.98
N TYR A 287 -6.76 14.39 16.03
CA TYR A 287 -7.38 13.56 15.01
C TYR A 287 -8.44 12.62 15.59
N ASP A 288 -9.35 12.17 14.73
CA ASP A 288 -10.48 11.32 15.09
C ASP A 288 -10.30 9.88 14.60
N TYR A 289 -9.49 9.72 13.55
CA TYR A 289 -9.16 8.44 12.94
C TYR A 289 -7.65 8.32 12.75
N PHE A 290 -7.11 7.16 13.12
CA PHE A 290 -5.70 6.82 12.97
C PHE A 290 -5.56 5.55 12.13
N PHE A 291 -4.91 5.67 10.98
CA PHE A 291 -4.36 4.55 10.24
C PHE A 291 -2.94 4.32 10.74
N VAL A 292 -2.69 3.17 11.37
CA VAL A 292 -1.38 2.76 11.90
C VAL A 292 -0.91 1.53 11.13
N HIS A 293 0.28 1.59 10.57
CA HIS A 293 0.75 0.58 9.63
C HIS A 293 2.08 -0.05 10.03
N ILE A 294 2.09 -1.35 10.28
CA ILE A 294 3.24 -2.16 10.69
C ILE A 294 3.77 -2.98 9.52
N LYS A 295 4.94 -2.63 8.99
CA LYS A 295 5.53 -3.25 7.78
C LYS A 295 6.21 -4.62 8.01
N PRO A 296 6.88 -4.91 9.13
CA PRO A 296 7.73 -6.10 9.26
C PRO A 296 7.02 -7.43 8.99
N THR A 297 5.73 -7.58 9.25
CA THR A 297 4.98 -8.83 9.05
C THR A 297 4.97 -9.29 7.59
N ASP A 298 4.78 -8.36 6.65
CA ASP A 298 4.85 -8.65 5.23
C ASP A 298 6.28 -8.95 4.78
N SER A 299 7.24 -8.11 5.16
CA SER A 299 8.64 -8.31 4.75
C SER A 299 9.18 -9.68 5.14
N ARG A 300 8.84 -10.14 6.36
CA ARG A 300 9.25 -11.48 6.84
C ARG A 300 8.51 -12.60 6.12
N GLY A 301 7.26 -12.38 5.73
CA GLY A 301 6.51 -13.29 4.86
C GLY A 301 7.15 -13.44 3.48
N GLU A 302 7.48 -12.32 2.82
CA GLU A 302 8.17 -12.31 1.52
C GLU A 302 9.57 -12.95 1.59
N ASP A 303 10.31 -12.77 2.70
CA ASP A 303 11.59 -13.43 2.96
C ASP A 303 11.43 -14.96 3.14
N GLY A 304 10.21 -15.45 3.34
CA GLY A 304 9.93 -16.86 3.65
C GLY A 304 10.34 -17.26 5.06
N ASN A 305 10.44 -16.30 5.97
CA ASN A 305 10.90 -16.52 7.34
C ASN A 305 9.72 -16.55 8.32
N PHE A 306 9.15 -17.74 8.51
CA PHE A 306 8.01 -17.99 9.38
C PHE A 306 8.24 -17.48 10.81
N GLU A 307 9.36 -17.87 11.42
CA GLU A 307 9.70 -17.51 12.81
C GLU A 307 9.89 -15.99 12.98
N ALA A 308 10.48 -15.33 12.01
CA ALA A 308 10.64 -13.88 12.05
C ALA A 308 9.29 -13.15 11.88
N LYS A 309 8.35 -13.70 11.11
CA LYS A 309 6.98 -13.18 11.00
C LYS A 309 6.22 -13.35 12.29
N VAL A 310 6.33 -14.53 12.95
CA VAL A 310 5.78 -14.77 14.30
C VAL A 310 6.29 -13.71 15.28
N LYS A 311 7.61 -13.48 15.34
CA LYS A 311 8.20 -12.46 16.24
C LYS A 311 7.74 -11.05 15.92
N ALA A 312 7.51 -10.71 14.65
CA ALA A 312 6.98 -9.40 14.27
C ALA A 312 5.54 -9.20 14.80
N ILE A 313 4.70 -10.23 14.76
CA ILE A 313 3.35 -10.21 15.34
C ILE A 313 3.42 -10.08 16.87
N GLU A 314 4.31 -10.83 17.52
CA GLU A 314 4.52 -10.76 18.97
C GLU A 314 4.97 -9.37 19.43
N ALA A 315 5.83 -8.70 18.66
CA ALA A 315 6.27 -7.34 18.97
C ALA A 315 5.11 -6.34 18.96
N VAL A 316 4.16 -6.51 18.02
CA VAL A 316 2.94 -5.69 18.00
C VAL A 316 2.09 -5.97 19.23
N ASP A 317 1.86 -7.24 19.56
CA ASP A 317 1.07 -7.61 20.74
C ASP A 317 1.66 -7.05 22.04
N GLN A 318 2.99 -7.12 22.19
CA GLN A 318 3.70 -6.59 23.35
C GLN A 318 3.56 -5.06 23.49
N ALA A 319 3.55 -4.33 22.38
CA ALA A 319 3.40 -2.88 22.35
C ALA A 319 1.92 -2.43 22.51
N LEU A 320 0.96 -3.28 22.19
CA LEU A 320 -0.47 -2.96 22.12
C LEU A 320 -1.07 -2.30 23.38
N PRO A 321 -0.65 -2.64 24.63
CA PRO A 321 -1.14 -1.96 25.82
C PRO A 321 -0.96 -0.43 25.80
N ALA A 322 0.11 0.09 25.19
CA ALA A 322 0.34 1.53 25.07
C ALA A 322 -0.72 2.21 24.19
N LEU A 323 -1.15 1.55 23.13
CA LEU A 323 -2.24 2.04 22.27
C LEU A 323 -3.59 1.97 22.99
N LEU A 324 -3.84 0.90 23.73
CA LEU A 324 -5.10 0.71 24.48
C LEU A 324 -5.27 1.68 25.66
N GLN A 325 -4.18 2.17 26.25
CA GLN A 325 -4.21 3.23 27.27
C GLN A 325 -4.81 4.55 26.76
N LEU A 326 -4.81 4.77 25.44
CA LEU A 326 -5.47 5.93 24.82
C LEU A 326 -6.99 5.81 24.78
N ALA A 327 -7.53 4.64 25.15
CA ALA A 327 -8.95 4.31 25.18
C ALA A 327 -9.68 4.61 23.86
N PRO A 328 -9.26 3.99 22.72
CA PRO A 328 -10.01 4.13 21.48
C PRO A 328 -11.43 3.59 21.64
N ASP A 329 -12.41 4.28 21.04
CA ASP A 329 -13.80 3.81 21.03
C ASP A 329 -13.96 2.61 20.08
N VAL A 330 -13.16 2.57 19.00
CA VAL A 330 -13.12 1.48 18.02
C VAL A 330 -11.66 1.18 17.66
N LEU A 331 -11.28 -0.07 17.75
CA LEU A 331 -10.01 -0.59 17.23
C LEU A 331 -10.30 -1.75 16.28
N VAL A 332 -9.80 -1.65 15.06
CA VAL A 332 -9.76 -2.77 14.12
C VAL A 332 -8.30 -3.18 13.92
N VAL A 333 -8.02 -4.48 14.03
CA VAL A 333 -6.72 -5.07 13.71
C VAL A 333 -6.90 -6.01 12.54
N THR A 334 -6.15 -5.79 11.45
CA THR A 334 -6.26 -6.59 10.22
C THR A 334 -4.98 -6.51 9.38
N GLY A 335 -4.97 -7.11 8.20
CA GLY A 335 -3.99 -6.95 7.14
C GLY A 335 -4.61 -6.40 5.86
N ASP A 336 -3.81 -5.83 5.01
CA ASP A 336 -4.21 -5.36 3.67
C ASP A 336 -4.20 -6.48 2.62
N HIS A 337 -3.44 -7.54 2.89
CA HIS A 337 -3.39 -8.82 2.19
C HIS A 337 -2.83 -9.92 3.10
N SER A 338 -2.78 -11.14 2.61
CA SER A 338 -2.07 -12.24 3.23
C SER A 338 -0.72 -12.44 2.55
N THR A 339 0.36 -12.63 3.34
CA THR A 339 1.72 -12.92 2.84
C THR A 339 2.31 -14.12 3.58
N PRO A 340 1.83 -15.35 3.29
CA PRO A 340 2.32 -16.55 3.94
C PRO A 340 3.82 -16.76 3.68
N ALA A 341 4.61 -17.02 4.72
CA ALA A 341 6.03 -17.28 4.60
C ALA A 341 6.35 -18.50 3.71
N VAL A 342 5.48 -19.50 3.72
CA VAL A 342 5.62 -20.68 2.85
C VAL A 342 5.47 -20.37 1.36
N MET A 343 4.77 -19.28 1.01
CA MET A 343 4.60 -18.84 -0.38
C MET A 343 5.61 -17.78 -0.81
N LYS A 344 6.21 -17.03 0.11
CA LYS A 344 7.17 -15.93 -0.15
C LYS A 344 6.61 -14.84 -1.07
N THR A 345 5.32 -14.63 -1.02
CA THR A 345 4.61 -13.66 -1.85
C THR A 345 3.21 -13.43 -1.30
N HIS A 346 2.56 -12.36 -1.75
CA HIS A 346 1.15 -12.14 -1.47
C HIS A 346 0.31 -13.31 -1.95
N SER A 347 -0.81 -13.53 -1.27
CA SER A 347 -1.75 -14.60 -1.62
C SER A 347 -3.20 -14.12 -1.60
N PHE A 348 -4.07 -14.90 -2.23
CA PHE A 348 -5.51 -14.63 -2.36
C PHE A 348 -6.32 -14.97 -1.11
N HIS A 349 -5.67 -15.47 -0.06
CA HIS A 349 -6.38 -15.85 1.17
C HIS A 349 -6.98 -14.63 1.86
N PRO A 350 -8.19 -14.76 2.42
CA PRO A 350 -8.80 -13.67 3.19
C PRO A 350 -7.91 -13.22 4.35
N CYS A 351 -8.00 -11.93 4.70
CA CYS A 351 -7.24 -11.36 5.82
C CYS A 351 -8.01 -11.53 7.13
N PRO A 352 -7.35 -11.96 8.24
CA PRO A 352 -7.96 -11.95 9.55
C PRO A 352 -8.40 -10.55 9.97
N VAL A 353 -9.56 -10.42 10.59
CA VAL A 353 -10.10 -9.16 11.13
C VAL A 353 -10.52 -9.37 12.58
N LEU A 354 -10.06 -8.46 13.44
CA LEU A 354 -10.53 -8.31 14.81
C LEU A 354 -11.14 -6.91 14.93
N LEU A 355 -12.40 -6.80 15.35
CA LEU A 355 -13.07 -5.54 15.66
C LEU A 355 -13.39 -5.51 17.14
N TRP A 356 -12.83 -4.53 17.84
CA TRP A 356 -13.06 -4.27 19.26
C TRP A 356 -13.68 -2.87 19.43
N ALA A 357 -14.84 -2.82 20.07
CA ALA A 357 -15.59 -1.59 20.34
C ALA A 357 -16.42 -1.79 21.60
N PRO A 358 -15.85 -1.56 22.79
CA PRO A 358 -16.42 -2.03 24.07
C PRO A 358 -17.83 -1.52 24.35
N ALA A 359 -18.21 -0.37 23.80
CA ALA A 359 -19.55 0.19 24.02
C ALA A 359 -20.64 -0.38 23.09
N THR A 360 -20.27 -0.97 21.95
CA THR A 360 -21.24 -1.28 20.89
C THR A 360 -21.08 -2.65 20.25
N VAL A 361 -19.95 -3.32 20.46
CA VAL A 361 -19.70 -4.64 19.85
C VAL A 361 -20.57 -5.72 20.54
N ARG A 362 -21.05 -6.66 19.74
CA ARG A 362 -21.52 -7.97 20.26
C ARG A 362 -20.37 -8.94 20.12
N ALA A 363 -19.73 -9.27 21.24
CA ALA A 363 -18.67 -10.25 21.25
C ALA A 363 -19.18 -11.61 20.73
N ASP A 364 -18.37 -12.29 19.94
CA ASP A 364 -18.62 -13.66 19.54
C ASP A 364 -18.01 -14.68 20.54
N GLU A 365 -18.06 -15.97 20.22
CA GLU A 365 -17.57 -17.02 21.12
C GLU A 365 -16.07 -17.30 20.96
N GLU A 366 -15.37 -16.61 20.05
CA GLU A 366 -13.97 -16.86 19.76
C GLU A 366 -13.07 -16.23 20.84
N THR A 367 -12.06 -16.98 21.24
CA THR A 367 -11.19 -16.59 22.36
C THR A 367 -9.78 -16.26 21.98
N THR A 368 -9.42 -16.48 20.71
CA THR A 368 -8.07 -16.26 20.19
C THR A 368 -8.15 -15.58 18.81
N PHE A 369 -7.26 -14.64 18.56
CA PHE A 369 -7.14 -14.02 17.24
C PHE A 369 -6.25 -14.88 16.33
N GLY A 370 -6.81 -15.43 15.27
CA GLY A 370 -6.12 -16.27 14.29
C GLY A 370 -7.03 -16.62 13.12
N GLU A 371 -6.48 -17.14 12.04
CA GLU A 371 -7.20 -17.38 10.80
C GLU A 371 -8.40 -18.31 11.01
N ARG A 372 -8.22 -19.42 11.76
CA ARG A 372 -9.32 -20.37 12.01
C ARG A 372 -10.43 -19.79 12.89
N ALA A 373 -10.08 -18.97 13.88
CA ALA A 373 -11.06 -18.27 14.68
C ALA A 373 -11.81 -17.23 13.84
N CYS A 374 -11.10 -16.47 13.02
CA CYS A 374 -11.72 -15.50 12.10
C CYS A 374 -12.67 -16.13 11.08
N MET A 375 -12.43 -17.38 10.66
CA MET A 375 -13.37 -18.13 9.80
C MET A 375 -14.72 -18.43 10.49
N ARG A 376 -14.78 -18.49 11.82
CA ARG A 376 -15.97 -18.78 12.61
C ARG A 376 -16.56 -17.56 13.29
N GLY A 377 -15.81 -16.46 13.31
CA GLY A 377 -16.21 -15.24 14.01
C GLY A 377 -17.50 -14.61 13.52
N GLY A 378 -18.11 -13.79 14.35
CA GLY A 378 -19.45 -13.23 14.15
C GLY A 378 -19.57 -12.26 12.98
N LEU A 379 -18.46 -11.67 12.50
CA LEU A 379 -18.48 -10.81 11.32
C LEU A 379 -18.57 -11.60 10.00
N GLY A 380 -18.21 -12.89 9.99
CA GLY A 380 -18.13 -13.70 8.78
C GLY A 380 -17.07 -13.23 7.79
N THR A 381 -17.31 -13.47 6.50
CA THR A 381 -16.41 -13.04 5.40
C THR A 381 -17.05 -11.92 4.60
N PHE A 382 -16.37 -10.78 4.45
CA PHE A 382 -16.90 -9.58 3.83
C PHE A 382 -15.84 -8.81 3.03
N ALA A 383 -16.24 -7.86 2.20
CA ALA A 383 -15.32 -7.01 1.47
C ALA A 383 -14.55 -6.08 2.43
N ALA A 384 -13.24 -5.97 2.30
CA ALA A 384 -12.44 -5.09 3.18
C ALA A 384 -12.89 -3.62 3.13
N SER A 385 -13.52 -3.19 2.04
CA SER A 385 -14.11 -1.86 1.91
C SER A 385 -15.27 -1.57 2.86
N GLU A 386 -15.83 -2.59 3.52
CA GLU A 386 -16.87 -2.42 4.55
C GLU A 386 -16.29 -2.15 5.96
N ILE A 387 -14.98 -2.34 6.15
CA ILE A 387 -14.33 -2.10 7.45
C ILE A 387 -14.57 -0.67 7.93
N MET A 388 -14.40 0.30 7.04
CA MET A 388 -14.60 1.70 7.43
C MET A 388 -16.04 1.99 7.83
N THR A 389 -17.02 1.43 7.12
CA THR A 389 -18.44 1.56 7.47
C THR A 389 -18.73 0.94 8.85
N LEU A 390 -18.18 -0.23 9.14
CA LEU A 390 -18.30 -0.89 10.45
C LEU A 390 -17.67 -0.02 11.55
N MET A 391 -16.47 0.51 11.33
CA MET A 391 -15.82 1.41 12.28
C MET A 391 -16.67 2.65 12.57
N MET A 392 -17.21 3.30 11.55
CA MET A 392 -18.08 4.46 11.68
C MET A 392 -19.35 4.15 12.49
N ALA A 393 -19.98 3.00 12.21
CA ALA A 393 -21.17 2.55 12.92
C ALA A 393 -20.88 2.33 14.42
N HIS A 394 -19.83 1.60 14.76
CA HIS A 394 -19.42 1.34 16.14
C HIS A 394 -18.95 2.60 16.88
N ALA A 395 -18.43 3.58 16.14
CA ALA A 395 -18.06 4.88 16.69
C ALA A 395 -19.25 5.86 16.86
N ASN A 396 -20.49 5.45 16.59
CA ASN A 396 -21.67 6.31 16.57
C ASN A 396 -21.51 7.53 15.65
N ARG A 397 -20.89 7.31 14.49
CA ARG A 397 -20.65 8.35 13.48
C ARG A 397 -21.54 8.19 12.23
N LEU A 398 -22.55 7.34 12.27
CA LEU A 398 -23.53 7.20 11.20
C LEU A 398 -24.93 7.51 11.71
N ALA A 399 -25.65 8.35 10.98
CA ALA A 399 -27.09 8.54 11.16
C ALA A 399 -27.86 7.31 10.66
N LYS A 400 -29.11 7.15 11.13
CA LYS A 400 -30.02 6.12 10.68
C LYS A 400 -30.35 6.32 9.19
N TYR A 401 -30.29 5.26 8.42
CA TYR A 401 -30.75 5.25 7.04
C TYR A 401 -32.28 5.06 6.97
N GLY A 402 -32.93 5.94 6.26
CA GLY A 402 -34.39 5.96 6.16
C GLY A 402 -35.11 6.54 7.39
N ALA A 403 -36.46 6.63 7.29
CA ALA A 403 -37.30 7.24 8.33
C ALA A 403 -37.46 6.35 9.58
#